data_29f2465e60b149ddcfad9aea6341b142
#
_entry.id   29f2465e60b149ddcfad9aea6341b142
#
_cell.length_a   1.000
_cell.length_b   1.000
_cell.length_c   1.000
_cell.angle_alpha   90.00
_cell.angle_beta   90.00
_cell.angle_gamma   90.00
#
_symmetry.space_group_name_H-M   'P 1'
#
loop_
_entity.id
_entity.type
_entity.pdbx_description
1 polymer ?
#
loop_
_entity_poly.entity_id
_entity_poly.type
_entity_poly.pdbx_seq_one_letter_code
_entity_poly.pdbx_strand_id
1 'polypeptide(L)'
;IEGISATSAGTLNAVAYGWGAMRGGPEGARRALEDLWREVSKAGALFSPVRQWPMEKSWPGASALSGLTFGLFSAWTRMLSPYQFNPLDFNPLKDMLRNCIDFEELVRCDCVDLFISATNVRTGQVRVFRNEEITPEVVLASSCLPNLFQAVEIDGEHYWDGGYMGNPSLFPLFYYTESRDI
;
A
#
# COMPACT_ATOMS: atom_id res chain seq x y z
N ILE A 1 -7.10 -18.68 8.13
CA ILE A 1 -7.00 -17.27 8.60
C ILE A 1 -8.42 -16.72 8.57
N GLU A 2 -8.90 -16.26 9.73
CA GLU A 2 -10.24 -15.68 9.87
C GLU A 2 -10.25 -14.18 9.54
N GLY A 3 -9.28 -13.43 10.11
CA GLY A 3 -9.17 -12.01 9.90
C GLY A 3 -7.73 -11.54 9.68
N ILE A 4 -7.55 -10.43 8.98
CA ILE A 4 -6.27 -9.79 8.74
C ILE A 4 -6.40 -8.29 9.03
N SER A 5 -5.65 -7.79 10.00
CA SER A 5 -5.48 -6.36 10.20
C SER A 5 -4.21 -5.88 9.51
N ALA A 6 -4.32 -4.86 8.69
CA ALA A 6 -3.25 -4.44 7.81
C ALA A 6 -3.12 -2.91 7.66
N THR A 7 -1.90 -2.48 7.36
CA THR A 7 -1.52 -1.09 7.15
C THR A 7 -0.42 -1.01 6.11
N SER A 8 -0.40 0.02 5.28
CA SER A 8 0.66 0.31 4.30
C SER A 8 0.88 -0.86 3.32
N ALA A 9 2.12 -1.31 3.13
CA ALA A 9 2.43 -2.47 2.30
C ALA A 9 1.70 -3.76 2.76
N GLY A 10 1.37 -3.87 4.06
CA GLY A 10 0.55 -4.95 4.60
C GLY A 10 -0.85 -4.98 4.02
N THR A 11 -1.43 -3.82 3.70
CA THR A 11 -2.74 -3.70 3.05
C THR A 11 -2.74 -4.33 1.66
N LEU A 12 -1.68 -4.11 0.88
CA LEU A 12 -1.52 -4.75 -0.43
C LEU A 12 -1.50 -6.28 -0.31
N ASN A 13 -0.78 -6.79 0.71
CA ASN A 13 -0.76 -8.22 0.99
C ASN A 13 -2.14 -8.74 1.41
N ALA A 14 -2.85 -8.03 2.28
CA ALA A 14 -4.15 -8.43 2.80
C ALA A 14 -5.21 -8.55 1.69
N VAL A 15 -5.29 -7.55 0.82
CA VAL A 15 -6.27 -7.57 -0.29
C VAL A 15 -5.90 -8.61 -1.36
N ALA A 16 -4.61 -8.78 -1.67
CA ALA A 16 -4.18 -9.82 -2.60
C ALA A 16 -4.41 -11.23 -2.04
N TYR A 17 -4.14 -11.42 -0.74
CA TYR A 17 -4.44 -12.67 -0.05
C TYR A 17 -5.95 -12.99 -0.10
N GLY A 18 -6.80 -12.05 0.32
CA GLY A 18 -8.26 -12.24 0.32
C GLY A 18 -8.79 -12.54 -1.08
N TRP A 19 -8.37 -11.77 -2.08
CA TRP A 19 -8.72 -11.99 -3.49
C TRP A 19 -8.33 -13.37 -3.99
N GLY A 20 -7.08 -13.77 -3.74
CA GLY A 20 -6.57 -15.06 -4.19
C GLY A 20 -7.18 -16.24 -3.45
N ALA A 21 -7.40 -16.10 -2.12
CA ALA A 21 -8.01 -17.14 -1.28
C ALA A 21 -9.45 -17.45 -1.72
N MET A 22 -10.23 -16.43 -2.04
CA MET A 22 -11.58 -16.56 -2.56
C MET A 22 -11.62 -17.39 -3.85
N ARG A 23 -10.68 -17.19 -4.78
CA ARG A 23 -10.68 -17.79 -6.12
C ARG A 23 -10.04 -19.17 -6.18
N GLY A 24 -9.12 -19.48 -5.29
CA GLY A 24 -8.33 -20.71 -5.39
C GLY A 24 -7.77 -21.21 -4.06
N GLY A 25 -8.37 -20.82 -2.94
CA GLY A 25 -7.90 -21.21 -1.61
C GLY A 25 -6.45 -20.78 -1.34
N PRO A 26 -5.68 -21.53 -0.55
CA PRO A 26 -4.31 -21.19 -0.16
C PRO A 26 -3.36 -21.01 -1.36
N GLU A 27 -3.52 -21.82 -2.40
CA GLU A 27 -2.69 -21.74 -3.61
C GLU A 27 -3.06 -20.51 -4.45
N GLY A 28 -4.36 -20.15 -4.52
CA GLY A 28 -4.82 -18.90 -5.14
C GLY A 28 -4.26 -17.68 -4.42
N ALA A 29 -4.27 -17.68 -3.09
CA ALA A 29 -3.68 -16.61 -2.28
C ALA A 29 -2.19 -16.44 -2.55
N ARG A 30 -1.42 -17.54 -2.60
CA ARG A 30 0.00 -17.52 -2.92
C ARG A 30 0.27 -16.90 -4.30
N ARG A 31 -0.48 -17.32 -5.33
CA ARG A 31 -0.33 -16.79 -6.69
C ARG A 31 -0.67 -15.31 -6.77
N ALA A 32 -1.77 -14.88 -6.15
CA ALA A 32 -2.19 -13.48 -6.15
C ALA A 32 -1.14 -12.57 -5.50
N LEU A 33 -0.51 -13.02 -4.40
CA LEU A 33 0.61 -12.32 -3.76
C LEU A 33 1.83 -12.22 -4.70
N GLU A 34 2.22 -13.33 -5.34
CA GLU A 34 3.34 -13.34 -6.28
C GLU A 34 3.09 -12.40 -7.47
N ASP A 35 1.90 -12.43 -8.04
CA ASP A 35 1.52 -11.59 -9.18
C ASP A 35 1.49 -10.10 -8.79
N LEU A 36 0.88 -9.76 -7.65
CA LEU A 36 0.88 -8.40 -7.13
C LEU A 36 2.31 -7.85 -7.00
N TRP A 37 3.19 -8.56 -6.29
CA TRP A 37 4.57 -8.09 -6.07
C TRP A 37 5.41 -8.06 -7.33
N ARG A 38 5.10 -8.91 -8.32
CA ARG A 38 5.72 -8.84 -9.65
C ARG A 38 5.34 -7.54 -10.36
N GLU A 39 4.07 -7.13 -10.30
CA GLU A 39 3.61 -5.87 -10.91
C GLU A 39 4.15 -4.64 -10.14
N VAL A 40 4.15 -4.68 -8.80
CA VAL A 40 4.79 -3.64 -7.98
C VAL A 40 6.27 -3.47 -8.34
N SER A 41 7.00 -4.58 -8.53
CA SER A 41 8.41 -4.55 -8.92
C SER A 41 8.63 -3.93 -10.29
N LYS A 42 7.76 -4.23 -11.26
CA LYS A 42 7.80 -3.61 -12.60
C LYS A 42 7.55 -2.10 -12.53
N ALA A 43 6.51 -1.68 -11.79
CA ALA A 43 6.21 -0.28 -11.59
C ALA A 43 7.34 0.44 -10.84
N GLY A 44 7.86 -0.17 -9.77
CA GLY A 44 8.98 0.37 -8.99
C GLY A 44 10.26 0.55 -9.81
N ALA A 45 10.54 -0.37 -10.74
CA ALA A 45 11.71 -0.26 -11.62
C ALA A 45 11.61 0.94 -12.59
N LEU A 46 10.41 1.38 -12.95
CA LEU A 46 10.20 2.57 -13.79
C LEU A 46 10.39 3.88 -13.02
N PHE A 47 10.07 3.89 -11.72
CA PHE A 47 10.07 5.09 -10.87
C PHE A 47 11.23 5.14 -9.87
N SER A 48 12.08 4.11 -9.84
CA SER A 48 13.26 4.11 -8.96
C SER A 48 14.30 5.10 -9.49
N PRO A 49 14.65 6.15 -8.72
CA PRO A 49 15.75 7.04 -9.06
C PRO A 49 17.11 6.31 -8.97
N VAL A 50 17.12 5.16 -8.31
CA VAL A 50 18.30 4.29 -8.19
C VAL A 50 18.10 3.10 -9.15
N ARG A 51 18.13 3.39 -10.44
CA ARG A 51 18.26 2.32 -11.43
C ARG A 51 19.66 1.75 -11.26
N GLN A 52 19.77 0.51 -10.77
CA GLN A 52 21.04 -0.21 -10.76
C GLN A 52 21.49 -0.38 -12.21
N TRP A 53 22.36 0.51 -12.65
CA TRP A 53 22.99 0.39 -13.95
C TRP A 53 23.90 -0.82 -13.92
N PRO A 54 23.97 -1.62 -14.99
CA PRO A 54 24.88 -2.77 -15.06
C PRO A 54 26.36 -2.39 -14.80
N MET A 55 26.71 -1.11 -14.95
CA MET A 55 28.04 -0.55 -14.67
C MET A 55 28.38 -0.39 -13.18
N GLU A 56 27.41 -0.51 -12.26
CA GLU A 56 27.67 -0.34 -10.82
C GLU A 56 28.58 -1.45 -10.25
N LYS A 57 28.59 -2.62 -10.91
CA LYS A 57 29.51 -3.72 -10.57
C LYS A 57 30.96 -3.49 -11.02
N SER A 58 31.19 -2.51 -11.88
CA SER A 58 32.50 -2.34 -12.54
C SER A 58 33.26 -1.05 -12.13
N TRP A 59 32.62 -0.14 -11.37
CA TRP A 59 33.25 1.13 -11.00
C TRP A 59 33.11 1.44 -9.50
N PRO A 60 34.23 1.53 -8.75
CA PRO A 60 34.22 1.76 -7.29
C PRO A 60 33.58 3.09 -6.84
N GLY A 61 33.39 4.05 -7.75
CA GLY A 61 32.74 5.33 -7.47
C GLY A 61 31.22 5.37 -7.73
N ALA A 62 30.66 4.34 -8.35
CA ALA A 62 29.25 4.34 -8.73
C ALA A 62 28.31 4.27 -7.51
N SER A 63 28.72 3.58 -6.45
CA SER A 63 27.96 3.50 -5.19
C SER A 63 27.93 4.83 -4.43
N ALA A 64 28.98 5.63 -4.50
CA ALA A 64 29.00 6.95 -3.90
C ALA A 64 28.12 7.94 -4.69
N LEU A 65 28.09 7.83 -6.02
CA LEU A 65 27.27 8.68 -6.87
C LEU A 65 25.77 8.34 -6.73
N SER A 66 25.42 7.04 -6.64
CA SER A 66 24.04 6.61 -6.37
C SER A 66 23.57 7.01 -4.97
N GLY A 67 24.44 6.97 -3.96
CA GLY A 67 24.16 7.49 -2.62
C GLY A 67 23.92 9.00 -2.60
N LEU A 68 24.70 9.76 -3.37
CA LEU A 68 24.53 11.21 -3.52
C LEU A 68 23.20 11.56 -4.23
N THR A 69 22.88 10.89 -5.34
CA THR A 69 21.62 11.11 -6.06
C THR A 69 20.41 10.74 -5.24
N PHE A 70 20.47 9.64 -4.48
CA PHE A 70 19.42 9.26 -3.54
C PHE A 70 19.29 10.27 -2.39
N GLY A 71 20.42 10.73 -1.84
CA GLY A 71 20.44 11.76 -0.80
C GLY A 71 19.85 13.08 -1.26
N LEU A 72 20.20 13.55 -2.46
CA LEU A 72 19.64 14.75 -3.06
C LEU A 72 18.14 14.59 -3.37
N PHE A 73 17.73 13.45 -3.92
CA PHE A 73 16.32 13.15 -4.16
C PHE A 73 15.51 13.12 -2.87
N SER A 74 16.03 12.48 -1.81
CA SER A 74 15.34 12.44 -0.53
C SER A 74 15.30 13.79 0.18
N ALA A 75 16.33 14.62 0.04
CA ALA A 75 16.31 15.99 0.51
C ALA A 75 15.29 16.84 -0.26
N TRP A 76 15.24 16.68 -1.57
CA TRP A 76 14.31 17.41 -2.43
C TRP A 76 12.84 17.04 -2.14
N THR A 77 12.52 15.74 -1.98
CA THR A 77 11.16 15.29 -1.62
C THR A 77 10.75 15.72 -0.21
N ARG A 78 11.70 16.05 0.68
CA ARG A 78 11.40 16.65 1.99
C ARG A 78 11.15 18.15 1.94
N MET A 79 11.67 18.84 0.93
CA MET A 79 11.53 20.29 0.77
C MET A 79 10.28 20.69 -0.02
N LEU A 80 9.78 19.81 -0.88
CA LEU A 80 8.61 20.08 -1.71
C LEU A 80 7.43 19.21 -1.25
N SER A 81 6.25 19.83 -1.22
CA SER A 81 5.00 19.12 -1.00
C SER A 81 4.65 18.27 -2.23
N PRO A 82 4.01 17.07 -2.08
CA PRO A 82 3.47 16.30 -3.19
C PRO A 82 2.55 17.12 -4.11
N TYR A 83 1.83 18.08 -3.55
CA TYR A 83 0.98 18.99 -4.32
C TYR A 83 1.76 19.91 -5.26
N GLN A 84 3.06 20.10 -5.02
CA GLN A 84 3.95 20.92 -5.84
C GLN A 84 4.67 20.12 -6.91
N PHE A 85 5.18 18.92 -6.59
CA PHE A 85 5.95 18.14 -7.56
C PHE A 85 5.11 17.09 -8.32
N ASN A 86 3.93 16.73 -7.81
CA ASN A 86 2.98 15.82 -8.45
C ASN A 86 1.55 16.42 -8.46
N PRO A 87 1.35 17.59 -9.12
CA PRO A 87 0.06 18.28 -9.10
C PRO A 87 -1.06 17.52 -9.79
N LEU A 88 -0.73 16.57 -10.67
CA LEU A 88 -1.69 15.71 -11.37
C LEU A 88 -2.04 14.44 -10.60
N ASP A 89 -1.50 14.28 -9.40
CA ASP A 89 -1.68 13.09 -8.54
C ASP A 89 -1.45 11.77 -9.29
N PHE A 90 -0.37 11.74 -10.08
CA PHE A 90 0.00 10.53 -10.82
C PHE A 90 0.47 9.46 -9.82
N ASN A 91 -0.32 8.39 -9.71
CA ASN A 91 -0.04 7.26 -8.82
C ASN A 91 -0.19 5.93 -9.58
N PRO A 92 0.92 5.33 -10.04
CA PRO A 92 0.89 4.09 -10.80
C PRO A 92 0.34 2.89 -10.02
N LEU A 93 0.35 2.96 -8.69
CA LEU A 93 -0.24 1.93 -7.83
C LEU A 93 -1.75 1.84 -8.03
N LYS A 94 -2.43 2.96 -8.33
CA LYS A 94 -3.88 3.02 -8.55
C LYS A 94 -4.31 2.16 -9.72
N ASP A 95 -3.67 2.33 -10.86
CA ASP A 95 -4.00 1.58 -12.08
C ASP A 95 -3.63 0.10 -11.92
N MET A 96 -2.51 -0.19 -11.28
CA MET A 96 -2.08 -1.55 -10.99
C MET A 96 -3.10 -2.29 -10.11
N LEU A 97 -3.57 -1.67 -9.02
CA LEU A 97 -4.56 -2.28 -8.11
C LEU A 97 -5.85 -2.62 -8.84
N ARG A 98 -6.37 -1.71 -9.65
CA ARG A 98 -7.59 -1.92 -10.43
C ARG A 98 -7.46 -3.02 -11.48
N ASN A 99 -6.25 -3.22 -12.01
CA ASN A 99 -5.99 -4.27 -12.99
C ASN A 99 -5.74 -5.65 -12.35
N CYS A 100 -5.25 -5.69 -11.11
CA CYS A 100 -4.88 -6.94 -10.44
C CYS A 100 -6.02 -7.52 -9.58
N ILE A 101 -6.90 -6.67 -9.03
CA ILE A 101 -7.91 -7.07 -8.04
C ILE A 101 -9.26 -6.51 -8.44
N ASP A 102 -10.26 -7.39 -8.51
CA ASP A 102 -11.66 -7.00 -8.63
C ASP A 102 -12.20 -6.73 -7.21
N PHE A 103 -12.29 -5.45 -6.87
CA PHE A 103 -12.72 -5.01 -5.55
C PHE A 103 -14.22 -5.24 -5.32
N GLU A 104 -15.05 -5.22 -6.37
CA GLU A 104 -16.48 -5.50 -6.23
C GLU A 104 -16.73 -6.96 -5.85
N GLU A 105 -15.92 -7.87 -6.38
CA GLU A 105 -15.99 -9.29 -6.02
C GLU A 105 -15.34 -9.55 -4.64
N LEU A 106 -14.22 -8.89 -4.33
CA LEU A 106 -13.53 -9.00 -3.04
C LEU A 106 -14.44 -8.62 -1.87
N VAL A 107 -15.19 -7.53 -1.99
CA VAL A 107 -16.11 -7.02 -0.96
C VAL A 107 -17.24 -8.01 -0.64
N ARG A 108 -17.62 -8.87 -1.59
CA ARG A 108 -18.66 -9.89 -1.40
C ARG A 108 -18.16 -11.19 -0.80
N CYS A 109 -16.87 -11.30 -0.55
CA CYS A 109 -16.27 -12.53 -0.03
C CYS A 109 -16.31 -12.56 1.50
N ASP A 110 -16.96 -13.58 2.06
CA ASP A 110 -16.96 -13.88 3.49
C ASP A 110 -15.79 -14.83 3.88
N CYS A 111 -14.75 -14.93 3.03
CA CYS A 111 -13.68 -15.90 3.23
C CYS A 111 -12.60 -15.43 4.22
N VAL A 112 -12.48 -14.12 4.44
CA VAL A 112 -11.55 -13.51 5.40
C VAL A 112 -12.02 -12.10 5.76
N ASP A 113 -11.99 -11.77 7.03
CA ASP A 113 -12.26 -10.41 7.51
C ASP A 113 -11.03 -9.53 7.32
N LEU A 114 -11.19 -8.46 6.56
CA LEU A 114 -10.13 -7.49 6.30
C LEU A 114 -10.37 -6.20 7.09
N PHE A 115 -9.33 -5.73 7.78
CA PHE A 115 -9.33 -4.50 8.56
C PHE A 115 -8.16 -3.62 8.10
N ILE A 116 -8.47 -2.60 7.31
CA ILE A 116 -7.47 -1.73 6.69
C ILE A 116 -7.41 -0.40 7.44
N SER A 117 -6.23 -0.06 7.97
CA SER A 117 -6.03 1.17 8.73
C SER A 117 -5.51 2.31 7.84
N ALA A 118 -6.12 3.50 7.96
CA ALA A 118 -5.59 4.74 7.41
C ALA A 118 -5.69 5.86 8.44
N THR A 119 -4.85 6.89 8.31
CA THR A 119 -4.83 8.04 9.21
C THR A 119 -5.65 9.19 8.63
N ASN A 120 -6.69 9.64 9.32
CA ASN A 120 -7.44 10.84 8.94
C ASN A 120 -6.55 12.08 9.13
N VAL A 121 -6.33 12.83 8.04
CA VAL A 121 -5.43 13.99 8.03
C VAL A 121 -5.91 15.12 8.94
N ARG A 122 -7.22 15.33 8.99
CA ARG A 122 -7.81 16.44 9.76
C ARG A 122 -7.82 16.17 11.27
N THR A 123 -8.13 14.94 11.68
CA THR A 123 -8.28 14.59 13.09
C THR A 123 -7.03 13.97 13.70
N GLY A 124 -6.11 13.46 12.88
CA GLY A 124 -4.95 12.68 13.33
C GLY A 124 -5.34 11.32 13.93
N GLN A 125 -6.56 10.85 13.71
CA GLN A 125 -7.02 9.58 14.26
C GLN A 125 -6.96 8.47 13.22
N VAL A 126 -6.75 7.23 13.67
CA VAL A 126 -6.87 6.05 12.81
C VAL A 126 -8.33 5.79 12.47
N ARG A 127 -8.63 5.53 11.20
CA ARG A 127 -9.87 4.91 10.74
C ARG A 127 -9.55 3.51 10.26
N VAL A 128 -10.36 2.53 10.68
CA VAL A 128 -10.29 1.16 10.18
C VAL A 128 -11.45 0.94 9.24
N PHE A 129 -11.13 0.58 8.01
CA PHE A 129 -12.10 0.19 6.98
C PHE A 129 -12.26 -1.32 7.00
N ARG A 130 -13.49 -1.81 6.88
CA ARG A 130 -13.84 -3.23 6.86
C ARG A 130 -14.16 -3.69 5.44
N ASN A 131 -14.39 -5.01 5.25
CA ASN A 131 -14.63 -5.62 3.93
C ASN A 131 -15.51 -4.79 3.01
N GLU A 132 -16.69 -4.39 3.49
CA GLU A 132 -17.69 -3.65 2.72
C GLU A 132 -17.26 -2.24 2.31
N GLU A 133 -16.25 -1.69 2.97
CA GLU A 133 -15.72 -0.35 2.70
C GLU A 133 -14.43 -0.38 1.84
N ILE A 134 -13.89 -1.58 1.56
CA ILE A 134 -12.58 -1.72 0.91
C ILE A 134 -12.69 -1.42 -0.58
N THR A 135 -12.09 -0.32 -0.99
CA THR A 135 -11.97 0.12 -2.39
C THR A 135 -10.49 0.32 -2.76
N PRO A 136 -10.16 0.49 -4.04
CA PRO A 136 -8.81 0.88 -4.43
C PRO A 136 -8.33 2.13 -3.69
N GLU A 137 -9.22 3.10 -3.45
CA GLU A 137 -8.92 4.34 -2.73
C GLU A 137 -8.55 4.08 -1.27
N VAL A 138 -9.20 3.13 -0.59
CA VAL A 138 -8.86 2.72 0.79
C VAL A 138 -7.47 2.11 0.85
N VAL A 139 -7.14 1.24 -0.10
CA VAL A 139 -5.80 0.63 -0.19
C VAL A 139 -4.73 1.68 -0.46
N LEU A 140 -5.01 2.62 -1.37
CA LEU A 140 -4.12 3.74 -1.67
C LEU A 140 -3.94 4.65 -0.46
N ALA A 141 -5.02 4.98 0.27
CA ALA A 141 -4.98 5.80 1.48
C ALA A 141 -4.09 5.16 2.55
N SER A 142 -4.30 3.86 2.80
CA SER A 142 -3.48 3.09 3.76
C SER A 142 -2.00 3.03 3.40
N SER A 143 -1.65 3.20 2.12
CA SER A 143 -0.28 3.13 1.59
C SER A 143 0.24 4.50 1.14
N CYS A 144 -0.49 5.59 1.43
CA CYS A 144 -0.17 6.94 0.99
C CYS A 144 0.89 7.59 1.87
N LEU A 145 2.14 7.60 1.41
CA LEU A 145 3.22 8.30 2.08
C LEU A 145 3.11 9.81 1.82
N PRO A 146 2.94 10.66 2.87
CA PRO A 146 2.69 12.09 2.73
C PRO A 146 3.80 12.88 2.03
N ASN A 147 4.99 12.30 1.94
CA ASN A 147 6.13 12.93 1.26
C ASN A 147 6.19 12.62 -0.24
N LEU A 148 5.36 11.68 -0.73
CA LEU A 148 5.41 11.22 -2.13
C LEU A 148 4.08 11.41 -2.86
N PHE A 149 2.96 11.31 -2.16
CA PHE A 149 1.62 11.33 -2.75
C PHE A 149 0.71 12.33 -2.03
N GLN A 150 -0.25 12.88 -2.76
CA GLN A 150 -1.32 13.67 -2.17
C GLN A 150 -2.20 12.80 -1.27
N ALA A 151 -2.84 13.41 -0.27
CA ALA A 151 -3.78 12.69 0.58
C ALA A 151 -4.95 12.14 -0.24
N VAL A 152 -5.36 10.91 0.04
CA VAL A 152 -6.46 10.26 -0.68
C VAL A 152 -7.79 10.68 -0.06
N GLU A 153 -8.72 11.18 -0.87
CA GLU A 153 -10.06 11.53 -0.44
C GLU A 153 -10.98 10.32 -0.45
N ILE A 154 -11.68 10.09 0.67
CA ILE A 154 -12.71 9.07 0.84
C ILE A 154 -13.85 9.70 1.63
N ASP A 155 -15.06 9.73 1.07
CA ASP A 155 -16.28 10.28 1.70
C ASP A 155 -16.11 11.73 2.19
N GLY A 156 -15.37 12.57 1.44
CA GLY A 156 -15.11 13.97 1.79
C GLY A 156 -14.06 14.21 2.87
N GLU A 157 -13.43 13.16 3.39
CA GLU A 157 -12.31 13.23 4.31
C GLU A 157 -11.01 12.76 3.63
N HIS A 158 -9.88 13.30 4.08
CA HIS A 158 -8.56 13.00 3.50
C HIS A 158 -7.76 12.07 4.40
N TYR A 159 -7.08 11.10 3.80
CA TYR A 159 -6.35 10.06 4.51
C TYR A 159 -4.91 9.92 4.01
N TRP A 160 -4.04 9.60 4.95
CA TRP A 160 -2.65 9.18 4.76
C TRP A 160 -2.42 7.77 5.28
N ASP A 161 -1.20 7.27 5.05
CA ASP A 161 -0.75 5.95 5.53
C ASP A 161 -1.12 5.74 7.01
N GLY A 162 -1.74 4.59 7.28
CA GLY A 162 -2.18 4.23 8.62
C GLY A 162 -1.04 4.06 9.61
N GLY A 163 0.18 3.81 9.14
CA GLY A 163 1.38 3.63 9.96
C GLY A 163 1.76 4.84 10.82
N TYR A 164 1.20 6.03 10.53
CA TYR A 164 1.41 7.21 11.36
C TYR A 164 0.70 7.13 12.72
N MET A 165 -0.42 6.42 12.82
CA MET A 165 -1.23 6.35 14.04
C MET A 165 -1.47 4.93 14.56
N GLY A 166 -1.26 3.90 13.75
CA GLY A 166 -1.40 2.51 14.17
C GLY A 166 -0.88 1.54 13.10
N ASN A 167 0.12 0.71 13.44
CA ASN A 167 0.78 -0.15 12.45
C ASN A 167 0.97 -1.59 12.97
N PRO A 168 0.03 -2.48 12.69
CA PRO A 168 -1.39 -2.28 12.38
C PRO A 168 -2.24 -2.06 13.64
N SER A 169 -3.51 -1.67 13.45
CA SER A 169 -4.48 -1.60 14.55
C SER A 169 -4.97 -3.01 14.88
N LEU A 170 -4.54 -3.59 16.00
CA LEU A 170 -4.89 -4.96 16.35
C LEU A 170 -6.29 -5.12 16.96
N PHE A 171 -6.86 -4.05 17.53
CA PHE A 171 -8.15 -4.11 18.22
C PHE A 171 -9.29 -4.70 17.37
N PRO A 172 -9.38 -4.54 16.04
CA PRO A 172 -10.46 -5.15 15.27
C PRO A 172 -10.45 -6.68 15.35
N LEU A 173 -9.27 -7.30 15.38
CA LEU A 173 -9.14 -8.74 15.50
C LEU A 173 -9.72 -9.26 16.84
N PHE A 174 -9.55 -8.48 17.92
CA PHE A 174 -10.11 -8.87 19.23
C PHE A 174 -11.64 -8.74 19.31
N TYR A 175 -12.23 -7.82 18.56
CA TYR A 175 -13.66 -7.52 18.67
C TYR A 175 -14.53 -8.15 17.59
N TYR A 176 -13.94 -8.51 16.44
CA TYR A 176 -14.70 -8.93 15.25
C TYR A 176 -14.33 -10.33 14.74
N THR A 177 -13.34 -11.02 15.34
CA THR A 177 -13.02 -12.40 15.01
C THR A 177 -13.31 -13.32 16.20
N GLU A 178 -13.59 -14.60 15.93
CA GLU A 178 -13.85 -15.62 16.95
C GLU A 178 -12.56 -16.35 17.37
N SER A 179 -11.50 -16.27 16.52
CA SER A 179 -10.22 -16.89 16.79
C SER A 179 -9.58 -16.32 18.06
N ARG A 180 -9.02 -17.21 18.87
CA ARG A 180 -8.26 -16.84 20.08
C ARG A 180 -6.77 -16.68 19.82
N ASP A 181 -6.31 -17.08 18.62
CA ASP A 181 -4.92 -17.03 18.21
C ASP A 181 -4.71 -15.81 17.29
N ILE A 182 -3.86 -14.87 17.72
CA ILE A 182 -3.49 -13.66 16.99
C ILE A 182 -1.98 -13.66 16.75
#